data_0be37aba8bb2f16a0bd637e4bb5570f7
#
_entry.id   0be37aba8bb2f16a0bd637e4bb5570f7
#
_cell.length_a   1.000
_cell.length_b   1.000
_cell.length_c   1.000
_cell.angle_alpha   90.00
_cell.angle_beta   90.00
_cell.angle_gamma   90.00
#
_symmetry.space_group_name_H-M   'P 1'
#
loop_
_entity.id
_entity.type
_entity.pdbx_description
1 polymer ?
#
loop_
_entity_poly.entity_id
_entity_poly.type
_entity_poly.pdbx_seq_one_letter_code
_entity_poly.pdbx_strand_id
1 'polypeptide(L)'
;MNKLYRSKIIEEIIIRERNINGIQDIDVLLEKLLSEVRKYVNADAGSIYIVEGSKLKIKCAQNDTQLKKLPAGKKLKYVSFSFPIDETSIAGYVALTGNTLVIDDVYKLDSNTPYKFNKKPDIENNYRTKSMYSIPLKISNGKVVGVMQLINAKSHGGKVVKFSKDAEIFINHFALHTEQALRYAFLLDDHFKKMLRLSEFRDPKETYLHVERVSLFSLEIYDAYAFKHNIPLKEQEIFKDNLRIAAKFHDIGKVGISDLILKKPGRFTDC
;
A
#
# COMPACT_ATOMS: atom_id res chain seq x y z
N MET A 1 -13.40 27.32 -14.50
CA MET A 1 -13.96 26.35 -13.51
C MET A 1 -14.78 27.12 -12.49
N ASN A 2 -16.10 26.85 -12.38
CA ASN A 2 -17.05 27.61 -11.57
C ASN A 2 -16.75 27.45 -10.06
N LYS A 3 -16.85 28.55 -9.27
CA LYS A 3 -16.59 28.57 -7.80
C LYS A 3 -17.40 27.52 -7.04
N LEU A 4 -18.64 27.28 -7.46
CA LEU A 4 -19.54 26.25 -6.90
C LEU A 4 -19.01 24.81 -7.14
N TYR A 5 -18.39 24.55 -8.26
CA TYR A 5 -17.82 23.26 -8.61
C TYR A 5 -16.57 22.94 -7.77
N ARG A 6 -15.70 23.95 -7.54
CA ARG A 6 -14.55 23.83 -6.63
C ARG A 6 -14.98 23.52 -5.19
N SER A 7 -16.04 24.17 -4.71
CA SER A 7 -16.57 23.93 -3.35
C SER A 7 -17.04 22.49 -3.18
N LYS A 8 -17.76 21.91 -4.14
CA LYS A 8 -18.19 20.51 -4.10
C LYS A 8 -17.02 19.53 -4.09
N ILE A 9 -16.00 19.81 -4.88
CA ILE A 9 -14.76 19.01 -4.91
C ILE A 9 -14.12 18.99 -3.51
N ILE A 10 -13.96 20.16 -2.90
CA ILE A 10 -13.36 20.28 -1.56
C ILE A 10 -14.18 19.54 -0.50
N GLU A 11 -15.51 19.67 -0.54
CA GLU A 11 -16.40 18.96 0.39
C GLU A 11 -16.28 17.44 0.26
N GLU A 12 -16.24 16.90 -0.97
CA GLU A 12 -16.05 15.47 -1.19
C GLU A 12 -14.68 14.98 -0.72
N ILE A 13 -13.63 15.76 -0.91
CA ILE A 13 -12.29 15.47 -0.39
C ILE A 13 -12.34 15.37 1.14
N ILE A 14 -12.90 16.37 1.83
CA ILE A 14 -12.98 16.41 3.30
C ILE A 14 -13.77 15.22 3.85
N ILE A 15 -14.88 14.85 3.21
CA ILE A 15 -15.69 13.70 3.63
C ILE A 15 -14.88 12.40 3.54
N ARG A 16 -14.11 12.23 2.47
CA ARG A 16 -13.29 11.01 2.26
C ARG A 16 -12.08 10.95 3.17
N GLU A 17 -11.46 12.08 3.49
CA GLU A 17 -10.38 12.17 4.46
C GLU A 17 -10.80 11.70 5.85
N ARG A 18 -12.02 11.99 6.29
CA ARG A 18 -12.56 11.50 7.57
C ARG A 18 -12.57 9.97 7.65
N ASN A 19 -12.73 9.28 6.52
CA ASN A 19 -12.74 7.82 6.45
C ASN A 19 -11.34 7.20 6.54
N ILE A 20 -10.29 8.01 6.42
CA ILE A 20 -8.88 7.59 6.41
C ILE A 20 -8.22 7.93 7.74
N ASN A 21 -8.70 8.97 8.42
CA ASN A 21 -8.16 9.42 9.70
C ASN A 21 -8.34 8.34 10.77
N GLY A 22 -7.25 8.05 11.49
CA GLY A 22 -7.21 7.08 12.58
C GLY A 22 -6.71 5.69 12.20
N ILE A 23 -6.43 5.42 10.93
CA ILE A 23 -5.81 4.17 10.51
C ILE A 23 -4.30 4.23 10.82
N GLN A 24 -3.81 3.33 11.66
CA GLN A 24 -2.41 3.28 12.09
C GLN A 24 -1.58 2.30 11.26
N ASP A 25 -2.18 1.21 10.78
CA ASP A 25 -1.50 0.26 9.89
C ASP A 25 -1.34 0.84 8.48
N ILE A 26 -0.09 0.93 8.02
CA ILE A 26 0.24 1.52 6.71
C ILE A 26 -0.37 0.72 5.55
N ASP A 27 -0.48 -0.59 5.67
CA ASP A 27 -0.99 -1.42 4.58
C ASP A 27 -2.49 -1.20 4.41
N VAL A 28 -3.23 -1.15 5.52
CA VAL A 28 -4.65 -0.82 5.55
C VAL A 28 -4.88 0.62 5.04
N LEU A 29 -4.03 1.55 5.46
CA LEU A 29 -4.12 2.95 5.03
C LEU A 29 -3.90 3.11 3.52
N LEU A 30 -2.88 2.46 2.96
CA LEU A 30 -2.59 2.52 1.52
C LEU A 30 -3.69 1.85 0.69
N GLU A 31 -4.22 0.71 1.14
CA GLU A 31 -5.37 0.06 0.51
C GLU A 31 -6.59 0.98 0.50
N LYS A 32 -6.84 1.67 1.60
CA LYS A 32 -7.97 2.62 1.72
C LYS A 32 -7.78 3.84 0.83
N LEU A 33 -6.60 4.45 0.85
CA LEU A 33 -6.26 5.58 -0.03
C LEU A 33 -6.44 5.21 -1.51
N LEU A 34 -5.91 4.05 -1.92
CA LEU A 34 -6.08 3.55 -3.27
C LEU A 34 -7.56 3.32 -3.62
N SER A 35 -8.33 2.75 -2.70
CA SER A 35 -9.78 2.53 -2.89
C SER A 35 -10.53 3.85 -3.07
N GLU A 36 -10.24 4.86 -2.24
CA GLU A 36 -10.95 6.15 -2.30
C GLU A 36 -10.63 6.91 -3.58
N VAL A 37 -9.35 6.98 -3.99
CA VAL A 37 -9.00 7.66 -5.25
C VAL A 37 -9.58 6.94 -6.47
N ARG A 38 -9.53 5.59 -6.50
CA ARG A 38 -10.13 4.80 -7.59
C ARG A 38 -11.64 5.05 -7.72
N LYS A 39 -12.36 4.99 -6.61
CA LYS A 39 -13.82 5.24 -6.58
C LYS A 39 -14.16 6.63 -7.08
N TYR A 40 -13.37 7.63 -6.67
CA TYR A 40 -13.62 9.00 -7.07
C TYR A 40 -13.45 9.20 -8.58
N VAL A 41 -12.32 8.74 -9.14
CA VAL A 41 -12.04 8.89 -10.57
C VAL A 41 -12.67 7.78 -11.42
N ASN A 42 -13.48 6.91 -10.80
CA ASN A 42 -14.11 5.74 -11.40
C ASN A 42 -13.11 4.86 -12.16
N ALA A 43 -11.94 4.60 -11.56
CA ALA A 43 -10.92 3.74 -12.14
C ALA A 43 -11.19 2.26 -11.78
N ASP A 44 -11.15 1.37 -12.79
CA ASP A 44 -11.41 -0.06 -12.62
C ASP A 44 -10.35 -0.76 -11.78
N ALA A 45 -9.10 -0.35 -11.92
CA ALA A 45 -7.99 -0.93 -11.19
C ALA A 45 -6.99 0.15 -10.73
N GLY A 46 -6.12 -0.22 -9.81
CA GLY A 46 -5.02 0.61 -9.37
C GLY A 46 -4.02 -0.17 -8.53
N SER A 47 -2.81 0.36 -8.42
CA SER A 47 -1.70 -0.22 -7.68
C SER A 47 -0.87 0.86 -7.02
N ILE A 48 -0.31 0.56 -5.86
CA ILE A 48 0.74 1.33 -5.22
C ILE A 48 1.99 0.46 -5.14
N TYR A 49 3.09 0.98 -5.64
CA TYR A 49 4.41 0.40 -5.56
C TYR A 49 5.28 1.23 -4.64
N ILE A 50 6.19 0.59 -3.91
CA ILE A 50 7.19 1.26 -3.08
C ILE A 50 8.60 0.96 -3.62
N VAL A 51 9.51 1.91 -3.43
CA VAL A 51 10.92 1.76 -3.79
C VAL A 51 11.63 0.96 -2.73
N GLU A 52 12.19 -0.20 -3.11
CA GLU A 52 13.09 -1.01 -2.29
C GLU A 52 14.42 -1.17 -3.04
N GLY A 53 15.43 -0.41 -2.63
CA GLY A 53 16.72 -0.35 -3.34
C GLY A 53 16.57 0.18 -4.76
N SER A 54 16.96 -0.64 -5.76
CA SER A 54 16.83 -0.31 -7.21
C SER A 54 15.57 -0.86 -7.86
N LYS A 55 14.59 -1.34 -7.06
CA LYS A 55 13.37 -1.98 -7.56
C LYS A 55 12.12 -1.31 -7.03
N LEU A 56 11.05 -1.41 -7.80
CA LEU A 56 9.69 -1.19 -7.35
C LEU A 56 9.09 -2.51 -6.90
N LYS A 57 8.54 -2.55 -5.69
CA LYS A 57 7.81 -3.69 -5.15
C LYS A 57 6.35 -3.31 -4.99
N ILE A 58 5.45 -4.20 -5.42
CA ILE A 58 4.02 -3.99 -5.23
C ILE A 58 3.68 -4.01 -3.74
N LYS A 59 2.96 -2.99 -3.29
CA LYS A 59 2.50 -2.88 -1.90
C LYS A 59 1.03 -3.21 -1.77
N CYS A 60 0.20 -2.64 -2.63
CA CYS A 60 -1.20 -3.01 -2.73
C CYS A 60 -1.69 -2.85 -4.19
N ALA A 61 -2.70 -3.61 -4.55
CA ALA A 61 -3.37 -3.51 -5.83
C ALA A 61 -4.85 -3.89 -5.69
N GLN A 62 -5.68 -3.28 -6.52
CA GLN A 62 -7.12 -3.49 -6.56
C GLN A 62 -7.58 -3.56 -8.01
N ASN A 63 -8.56 -4.42 -8.30
CA ASN A 63 -9.14 -4.56 -9.63
C ASN A 63 -10.57 -5.07 -9.53
N ASP A 64 -11.55 -4.21 -9.81
CA ASP A 64 -12.96 -4.52 -9.65
C ASP A 64 -13.45 -5.55 -10.69
N THR A 65 -12.92 -5.48 -11.91
CA THR A 65 -13.25 -6.47 -12.96
C THR A 65 -12.77 -7.86 -12.59
N GLN A 66 -11.56 -7.98 -12.01
CA GLN A 66 -11.04 -9.27 -11.55
C GLN A 66 -11.74 -9.76 -10.28
N LEU A 67 -12.03 -8.86 -9.36
CA LEU A 67 -12.74 -9.19 -8.11
C LEU A 67 -14.12 -9.80 -8.39
N LYS A 68 -14.85 -9.28 -9.40
CA LYS A 68 -16.15 -9.81 -9.82
C LYS A 68 -16.10 -11.23 -10.38
N LYS A 69 -14.93 -11.69 -10.85
CA LYS A 69 -14.73 -13.07 -11.35
C LYS A 69 -14.48 -14.08 -10.23
N LEU A 70 -14.19 -13.61 -9.01
CA LEU A 70 -13.92 -14.47 -7.87
C LEU A 70 -15.22 -14.89 -7.16
N PRO A 71 -15.26 -16.08 -6.54
CA PRO A 71 -16.33 -16.46 -5.65
C PRO A 71 -16.49 -15.46 -4.50
N ALA A 72 -17.71 -15.30 -4.00
CA ALA A 72 -18.00 -14.41 -2.88
C ALA A 72 -17.08 -14.70 -1.68
N GLY A 73 -16.53 -13.65 -1.07
CA GLY A 73 -15.63 -13.74 0.09
C GLY A 73 -14.16 -14.03 -0.24
N LYS A 74 -13.80 -14.26 -1.52
CA LYS A 74 -12.39 -14.39 -1.89
C LYS A 74 -11.78 -13.04 -2.25
N LYS A 75 -10.56 -12.80 -1.77
CA LYS A 75 -9.72 -11.65 -2.13
C LYS A 75 -8.83 -12.00 -3.33
N LEU A 76 -8.47 -11.00 -4.13
CA LEU A 76 -7.44 -11.16 -5.15
C LEU A 76 -6.12 -11.53 -4.47
N LYS A 77 -5.53 -12.65 -4.89
CA LYS A 77 -4.18 -13.01 -4.44
C LYS A 77 -3.18 -12.19 -5.25
N TYR A 78 -2.68 -11.14 -4.65
CA TYR A 78 -1.54 -10.44 -5.23
C TYR A 78 -0.26 -11.17 -4.83
N VAL A 79 0.37 -11.80 -5.79
CA VAL A 79 1.72 -12.32 -5.59
C VAL A 79 2.63 -11.11 -5.41
N SER A 80 3.38 -11.07 -4.31
CA SER A 80 4.41 -10.05 -4.12
C SER A 80 5.42 -10.18 -5.25
N PHE A 81 5.50 -9.18 -6.11
CA PHE A 81 6.50 -9.12 -7.17
C PHE A 81 7.21 -7.77 -7.16
N SER A 82 8.41 -7.77 -7.68
CA SER A 82 9.23 -6.58 -7.85
C SER A 82 9.82 -6.53 -9.25
N PHE A 83 10.08 -5.34 -9.75
CA PHE A 83 10.68 -5.11 -11.06
C PHE A 83 11.61 -3.88 -11.00
N PRO A 84 12.57 -3.73 -11.94
CA PRO A 84 13.56 -2.67 -11.88
C PRO A 84 12.95 -1.29 -12.08
N ILE A 85 13.66 -0.27 -11.54
CA ILE A 85 13.38 1.15 -11.79
C ILE A 85 14.15 1.54 -13.05
N ASP A 86 13.51 1.35 -14.19
CA ASP A 86 14.08 1.61 -15.51
C ASP A 86 12.97 1.90 -16.55
N GLU A 87 13.35 1.93 -17.80
CA GLU A 87 12.47 2.18 -18.94
C GLU A 87 11.68 0.95 -19.42
N THR A 88 11.88 -0.23 -18.83
CA THR A 88 11.20 -1.46 -19.24
C THR A 88 9.73 -1.49 -18.85
N SER A 89 9.29 -0.60 -17.95
CA SER A 89 7.91 -0.47 -17.52
C SER A 89 7.50 0.99 -17.32
N ILE A 90 6.19 1.28 -17.44
CA ILE A 90 5.63 2.61 -17.19
C ILE A 90 5.90 3.05 -15.75
N ALA A 91 5.68 2.18 -14.74
CA ALA A 91 5.91 2.51 -13.35
C ALA A 91 7.40 2.70 -13.05
N GLY A 92 8.28 1.86 -13.63
CA GLY A 92 9.73 2.00 -13.52
C GLY A 92 10.22 3.33 -14.05
N TYR A 93 9.75 3.72 -15.23
CA TYR A 93 10.07 5.01 -15.85
C TYR A 93 9.57 6.20 -15.01
N VAL A 94 8.35 6.13 -14.46
CA VAL A 94 7.81 7.15 -13.55
C VAL A 94 8.67 7.28 -12.29
N ALA A 95 9.11 6.15 -11.72
CA ALA A 95 10.00 6.15 -10.57
C ALA A 95 11.39 6.74 -10.90
N LEU A 96 11.93 6.41 -12.09
CA LEU A 96 13.23 6.87 -12.56
C LEU A 96 13.25 8.39 -12.81
N THR A 97 12.23 8.89 -13.50
CA THR A 97 12.19 10.29 -13.93
C THR A 97 11.52 11.22 -12.92
N GLY A 98 10.69 10.67 -12.05
CA GLY A 98 9.86 11.46 -11.15
C GLY A 98 8.76 12.27 -11.86
N ASN A 99 8.41 11.94 -13.11
CA ASN A 99 7.39 12.62 -13.89
C ASN A 99 6.09 11.82 -13.94
N THR A 100 4.96 12.50 -13.82
CA THR A 100 3.64 11.91 -14.01
C THR A 100 3.42 11.58 -15.48
N LEU A 101 2.84 10.41 -15.74
CA LEU A 101 2.41 9.98 -17.07
C LEU A 101 0.90 9.77 -17.12
N VAL A 102 0.27 10.36 -18.13
CA VAL A 102 -1.15 10.16 -18.46
C VAL A 102 -1.24 9.57 -19.86
N ILE A 103 -1.76 8.36 -19.97
CA ILE A 103 -1.77 7.59 -21.22
C ILE A 103 -3.21 7.21 -21.54
N ASP A 104 -3.69 7.59 -22.70
CA ASP A 104 -5.06 7.34 -23.16
C ASP A 104 -5.28 5.88 -23.60
N ASP A 105 -4.25 5.25 -24.20
CA ASP A 105 -4.26 3.85 -24.58
C ASP A 105 -2.83 3.27 -24.60
N VAL A 106 -2.53 2.42 -23.61
CA VAL A 106 -1.19 1.79 -23.45
C VAL A 106 -0.81 0.84 -24.56
N TYR A 107 -1.79 0.38 -25.37
CA TYR A 107 -1.52 -0.46 -26.54
C TYR A 107 -1.23 0.35 -27.81
N LYS A 108 -1.40 1.68 -27.75
CA LYS A 108 -1.13 2.61 -28.84
C LYS A 108 0.03 3.54 -28.53
N LEU A 109 0.97 3.09 -27.70
CA LEU A 109 2.19 3.85 -27.44
C LEU A 109 2.99 4.02 -28.71
N ASP A 110 3.53 5.24 -28.91
CA ASP A 110 4.46 5.52 -29.99
C ASP A 110 5.73 4.66 -29.84
N SER A 111 6.31 4.20 -30.94
CA SER A 111 7.56 3.43 -30.95
C SER A 111 8.75 4.21 -30.36
N ASN A 112 8.68 5.55 -30.35
CA ASN A 112 9.70 6.44 -29.80
C ASN A 112 9.51 6.74 -28.32
N THR A 113 8.45 6.21 -27.66
CA THR A 113 8.31 6.40 -26.21
C THR A 113 9.45 5.72 -25.46
N PRO A 114 10.05 6.41 -24.46
CA PRO A 114 11.19 5.85 -23.72
C PRO A 114 10.81 4.72 -22.74
N TYR A 115 9.54 4.41 -22.59
CA TYR A 115 9.03 3.37 -21.68
C TYR A 115 8.21 2.32 -22.44
N LYS A 116 8.06 1.15 -21.83
CA LYS A 116 7.32 0.03 -22.43
C LYS A 116 6.11 -0.36 -21.58
N PHE A 117 5.07 -0.86 -22.25
CA PHE A 117 3.95 -1.49 -21.59
C PHE A 117 4.09 -3.02 -21.66
N ASN A 118 4.15 -3.66 -20.48
CA ASN A 118 4.18 -5.11 -20.39
C ASN A 118 2.76 -5.68 -20.51
N LYS A 119 2.47 -6.37 -21.63
CA LYS A 119 1.16 -6.96 -21.92
C LYS A 119 0.92 -8.30 -21.20
N LYS A 120 1.96 -8.90 -20.61
CA LYS A 120 1.88 -10.23 -19.99
C LYS A 120 0.82 -10.33 -18.88
N PRO A 121 0.73 -9.39 -17.93
CA PRO A 121 -0.31 -9.41 -16.90
C PRO A 121 -1.74 -9.33 -17.47
N ASP A 122 -1.94 -8.57 -18.54
CA ASP A 122 -3.24 -8.46 -19.21
C ASP A 122 -3.66 -9.81 -19.82
N ILE A 123 -2.74 -10.49 -20.50
CA ILE A 123 -2.98 -11.80 -21.14
C ILE A 123 -3.28 -12.86 -20.07
N GLU A 124 -2.44 -12.95 -19.03
CA GLU A 124 -2.57 -13.96 -17.98
C GLU A 124 -3.87 -13.82 -17.17
N ASN A 125 -4.36 -12.58 -17.00
CA ASN A 125 -5.56 -12.31 -16.23
C ASN A 125 -6.82 -12.07 -17.09
N ASN A 126 -6.73 -12.27 -18.40
CA ASN A 126 -7.81 -11.94 -19.34
C ASN A 126 -8.40 -10.54 -19.01
N TYR A 127 -7.50 -9.55 -18.96
CA TYR A 127 -7.80 -8.15 -18.68
C TYR A 127 -7.27 -7.27 -19.81
N ARG A 128 -7.88 -6.11 -20.02
CA ARG A 128 -7.43 -5.15 -21.04
C ARG A 128 -7.16 -3.81 -20.39
N THR A 129 -5.92 -3.51 -20.15
CA THR A 129 -5.49 -2.17 -19.76
C THR A 129 -5.60 -1.26 -20.98
N LYS A 130 -6.23 -0.09 -20.80
CA LYS A 130 -6.35 0.93 -21.84
C LYS A 130 -5.82 2.26 -21.32
N SER A 131 -6.62 3.02 -20.58
CA SER A 131 -6.16 4.30 -20.02
C SER A 131 -5.39 4.07 -18.72
N MET A 132 -4.33 4.85 -18.52
CA MET A 132 -3.47 4.77 -17.34
C MET A 132 -3.06 6.15 -16.87
N TYR A 133 -3.10 6.35 -15.56
CA TYR A 133 -2.53 7.51 -14.87
C TYR A 133 -1.49 7.00 -13.88
N SER A 134 -0.23 7.36 -14.08
CA SER A 134 0.89 6.94 -13.23
C SER A 134 1.54 8.17 -12.62
N ILE A 135 1.56 8.25 -11.29
CA ILE A 135 2.09 9.39 -10.55
C ILE A 135 3.18 8.93 -9.58
N PRO A 136 4.36 9.62 -9.55
CA PRO A 136 5.38 9.35 -8.56
C PRO A 136 4.94 9.85 -7.19
N LEU A 137 5.22 9.07 -6.15
CA LEU A 137 5.05 9.45 -4.75
C LEU A 137 6.40 9.95 -4.23
N LYS A 138 6.47 11.23 -3.82
CA LYS A 138 7.72 11.90 -3.48
C LYS A 138 7.71 12.36 -2.03
N ILE A 139 8.83 12.21 -1.33
CA ILE A 139 9.03 12.87 -0.04
C ILE A 139 9.57 14.30 -0.21
N SER A 140 9.64 15.04 0.89
CA SER A 140 9.90 16.49 0.90
C SER A 140 11.18 16.94 0.18
N ASN A 141 12.17 16.08 0.02
CA ASN A 141 13.43 16.35 -0.71
C ASN A 141 13.35 16.03 -2.22
N GLY A 142 12.15 15.71 -2.74
CA GLY A 142 11.93 15.34 -4.14
C GLY A 142 12.27 13.88 -4.49
N LYS A 143 12.78 13.09 -3.54
CA LYS A 143 13.09 11.67 -3.76
C LYS A 143 11.80 10.88 -3.97
N VAL A 144 11.75 10.09 -5.06
CA VAL A 144 10.64 9.16 -5.30
C VAL A 144 10.76 7.98 -4.34
N VAL A 145 9.69 7.72 -3.59
CA VAL A 145 9.57 6.61 -2.63
C VAL A 145 8.56 5.55 -3.08
N GLY A 146 7.79 5.85 -4.12
CA GLY A 146 6.83 4.93 -4.70
C GLY A 146 6.20 5.47 -5.97
N VAL A 147 5.28 4.69 -6.53
CA VAL A 147 4.47 5.06 -7.70
C VAL A 147 3.04 4.60 -7.44
N MET A 148 2.07 5.46 -7.70
CA MET A 148 0.65 5.09 -7.76
C MET A 148 0.24 5.01 -9.23
N GLN A 149 -0.40 3.90 -9.61
CA GLN A 149 -1.02 3.73 -10.92
C GLN A 149 -2.53 3.56 -10.78
N LEU A 150 -3.28 4.27 -11.61
CA LEU A 150 -4.72 4.13 -11.78
C LEU A 150 -5.00 3.68 -13.21
N ILE A 151 -5.87 2.70 -13.38
CA ILE A 151 -6.05 1.99 -14.63
C ILE A 151 -7.52 1.98 -15.01
N ASN A 152 -7.80 2.25 -16.28
CA ASN A 152 -9.11 2.18 -16.90
C ASN A 152 -10.16 3.05 -16.19
N ALA A 153 -10.05 4.37 -16.31
CA ALA A 153 -11.14 5.27 -15.95
C ALA A 153 -12.40 4.91 -16.75
N LYS A 154 -13.55 4.85 -16.07
CA LYS A 154 -14.83 4.46 -16.67
C LYS A 154 -15.81 5.65 -16.70
N SER A 155 -16.55 5.77 -17.79
CA SER A 155 -17.72 6.64 -17.85
C SER A 155 -18.86 6.10 -16.99
N HIS A 156 -19.90 6.88 -16.76
CA HIS A 156 -21.14 6.43 -16.08
C HIS A 156 -21.77 5.19 -16.76
N GLY A 157 -21.58 5.04 -18.08
CA GLY A 157 -22.02 3.86 -18.84
C GLY A 157 -21.05 2.67 -18.82
N GLY A 158 -20.01 2.69 -17.98
CA GLY A 158 -19.07 1.57 -17.80
C GLY A 158 -18.00 1.43 -18.91
N LYS A 159 -18.02 2.29 -19.94
CA LYS A 159 -16.99 2.27 -21.01
C LYS A 159 -15.68 2.87 -20.50
N VAL A 160 -14.55 2.22 -20.84
CA VAL A 160 -13.22 2.77 -20.52
C VAL A 160 -12.98 4.02 -21.34
N VAL A 161 -12.64 5.10 -20.63
CA VAL A 161 -12.35 6.43 -21.17
C VAL A 161 -10.97 6.89 -20.68
N LYS A 162 -10.48 8.01 -21.20
CA LYS A 162 -9.28 8.68 -20.70
C LYS A 162 -9.54 9.35 -19.35
N PHE A 163 -8.50 9.54 -18.56
CA PHE A 163 -8.56 10.35 -17.33
C PHE A 163 -8.82 11.81 -17.69
N SER A 164 -9.76 12.44 -16.99
CA SER A 164 -10.10 13.85 -17.20
C SER A 164 -9.14 14.77 -16.43
N LYS A 165 -9.09 16.05 -16.83
CA LYS A 165 -8.34 17.06 -16.05
C LYS A 165 -8.89 17.24 -14.63
N ASP A 166 -10.18 17.01 -14.42
CA ASP A 166 -10.76 17.09 -13.10
C ASP A 166 -10.29 15.92 -12.22
N ALA A 167 -10.16 14.71 -12.80
CA ALA A 167 -9.59 13.56 -12.11
C ALA A 167 -8.15 13.84 -11.63
N GLU A 168 -7.36 14.61 -12.37
CA GLU A 168 -6.00 14.96 -12.01
C GLU A 168 -5.91 15.68 -10.66
N ILE A 169 -6.84 16.60 -10.36
CA ILE A 169 -6.86 17.34 -9.09
C ILE A 169 -6.99 16.37 -7.91
N PHE A 170 -7.89 15.40 -8.03
CA PHE A 170 -8.11 14.39 -6.99
C PHE A 170 -6.95 13.40 -6.86
N ILE A 171 -6.43 12.94 -8.00
CA ILE A 171 -5.30 12.04 -8.01
C ILE A 171 -4.10 12.68 -7.31
N ASN A 172 -3.79 13.95 -7.63
CA ASN A 172 -2.71 14.69 -6.99
C ASN A 172 -2.94 14.88 -5.49
N HIS A 173 -4.17 15.18 -5.07
CA HIS A 173 -4.52 15.31 -3.65
C HIS A 173 -4.31 13.99 -2.90
N PHE A 174 -4.85 12.88 -3.39
CA PHE A 174 -4.67 11.57 -2.77
C PHE A 174 -3.22 11.05 -2.86
N ALA A 175 -2.48 11.40 -3.92
CA ALA A 175 -1.06 11.11 -4.00
C ALA A 175 -0.29 11.81 -2.88
N LEU A 176 -0.58 13.08 -2.61
CA LEU A 176 0.04 13.83 -1.49
C LEU A 176 -0.25 13.15 -0.13
N HIS A 177 -1.48 12.72 0.13
CA HIS A 177 -1.82 11.98 1.35
C HIS A 177 -1.11 10.63 1.42
N THR A 178 -0.98 9.94 0.28
CA THR A 178 -0.22 8.68 0.20
C THR A 178 1.27 8.91 0.49
N GLU A 179 1.85 9.99 -0.02
CA GLU A 179 3.23 10.40 0.29
C GLU A 179 3.43 10.68 1.78
N GLN A 180 2.51 11.41 2.41
CA GLN A 180 2.54 11.68 3.84
C GLN A 180 2.43 10.41 4.68
N ALA A 181 1.52 9.49 4.30
CA ALA A 181 1.34 8.20 4.94
C ALA A 181 2.61 7.34 4.84
N LEU A 182 3.19 7.24 3.64
CA LEU A 182 4.44 6.51 3.42
C LEU A 182 5.59 7.10 4.24
N ARG A 183 5.73 8.43 4.25
CA ARG A 183 6.76 9.10 5.04
C ARG A 183 6.62 8.80 6.53
N TYR A 184 5.41 8.87 7.06
CA TYR A 184 5.13 8.55 8.46
C TYR A 184 5.43 7.09 8.78
N ALA A 185 5.03 6.16 7.89
CA ALA A 185 5.31 4.75 8.04
C ALA A 185 6.81 4.43 8.04
N PHE A 186 7.58 5.04 7.12
CA PHE A 186 9.03 4.86 7.10
C PHE A 186 9.72 5.39 8.36
N LEU A 187 9.23 6.53 8.90
CA LEU A 187 9.74 7.06 10.17
C LEU A 187 9.43 6.13 11.33
N LEU A 188 8.20 5.62 11.43
CA LEU A 188 7.81 4.67 12.47
C LEU A 188 8.59 3.36 12.35
N ASP A 189 8.72 2.81 11.16
CA ASP A 189 9.47 1.57 10.92
C ASP A 189 10.95 1.73 11.32
N ASP A 190 11.58 2.85 10.99
CA ASP A 190 12.95 3.17 11.41
C ASP A 190 13.06 3.30 12.94
N HIS A 191 12.10 3.96 13.59
CA HIS A 191 12.05 4.05 15.05
C HIS A 191 11.86 2.67 15.69
N PHE A 192 10.94 1.86 15.17
CA PHE A 192 10.71 0.49 15.66
C PHE A 192 11.96 -0.38 15.52
N LYS A 193 12.62 -0.32 14.35
CA LYS A 193 13.90 -1.03 14.13
C LYS A 193 14.98 -0.62 15.13
N LYS A 194 15.07 0.68 15.44
CA LYS A 194 16.02 1.18 16.45
C LYS A 194 15.68 0.68 17.85
N MET A 195 14.41 0.70 18.23
CA MET A 195 13.96 0.19 19.54
C MET A 195 14.20 -1.31 19.67
N LEU A 196 13.88 -2.09 18.64
CA LEU A 196 14.10 -3.54 18.63
C LEU A 196 15.60 -3.87 18.64
N ARG A 197 16.47 -3.12 17.94
CA ARG A 197 17.91 -3.28 18.05
C ARG A 197 18.42 -3.03 19.47
N LEU A 198 17.89 -2.07 20.19
CA LEU A 198 18.22 -1.88 21.60
C LEU A 198 17.81 -3.09 22.45
N SER A 199 16.67 -3.71 22.13
CA SER A 199 16.23 -4.96 22.78
C SER A 199 17.12 -6.15 22.43
N GLU A 200 17.59 -6.28 21.18
CA GLU A 200 18.53 -7.32 20.74
C GLU A 200 19.86 -7.30 21.53
N PHE A 201 20.35 -6.15 21.97
CA PHE A 201 21.54 -6.07 22.85
C PHE A 201 21.30 -6.74 24.21
N ARG A 202 20.05 -6.78 24.67
CA ARG A 202 19.68 -7.41 25.94
C ARG A 202 19.35 -8.90 25.74
N ASP A 203 18.63 -9.24 24.69
CA ASP A 203 18.26 -10.62 24.33
C ASP A 203 18.57 -10.88 22.84
N PRO A 204 19.77 -11.39 22.49
CA PRO A 204 20.17 -11.64 21.11
C PRO A 204 19.32 -12.67 20.36
N LYS A 205 18.47 -13.43 21.06
CA LYS A 205 17.55 -14.38 20.44
C LYS A 205 16.32 -13.72 19.82
N GLU A 206 15.94 -12.55 20.31
CA GLU A 206 14.80 -11.76 19.84
C GLU A 206 15.23 -10.80 18.71
N THR A 207 15.48 -11.37 17.53
CA THR A 207 15.87 -10.55 16.37
C THR A 207 14.68 -9.85 15.72
N TYR A 208 14.93 -8.73 15.03
CA TYR A 208 13.94 -8.02 14.23
C TYR A 208 13.17 -8.96 13.28
N LEU A 209 13.86 -9.90 12.63
CA LEU A 209 13.24 -10.88 11.74
C LEU A 209 12.31 -11.86 12.47
N HIS A 210 12.63 -12.22 13.73
CA HIS A 210 11.75 -13.03 14.56
C HIS A 210 10.44 -12.28 14.83
N VAL A 211 10.54 -11.06 15.28
CA VAL A 211 9.38 -10.20 15.63
C VAL A 211 8.49 -9.94 14.41
N GLU A 212 9.07 -9.69 13.24
CA GLU A 212 8.32 -9.57 11.99
C GLU A 212 7.55 -10.85 11.65
N ARG A 213 8.18 -12.02 11.79
CA ARG A 213 7.49 -13.31 11.54
C ARG A 213 6.36 -13.55 12.54
N VAL A 214 6.58 -13.27 13.83
CA VAL A 214 5.53 -13.38 14.85
C VAL A 214 4.34 -12.50 14.49
N SER A 215 4.58 -11.25 14.09
CA SER A 215 3.53 -10.34 13.67
C SER A 215 2.75 -10.86 12.44
N LEU A 216 3.43 -11.35 11.42
CA LEU A 216 2.79 -11.90 10.22
C LEU A 216 1.96 -13.16 10.53
N PHE A 217 2.50 -14.09 11.30
CA PHE A 217 1.76 -15.30 11.71
C PHE A 217 0.54 -14.97 12.57
N SER A 218 0.65 -13.98 13.46
CA SER A 218 -0.50 -13.54 14.27
C SER A 218 -1.63 -13.02 13.39
N LEU A 219 -1.34 -12.30 12.33
CA LEU A 219 -2.35 -11.81 11.39
C LEU A 219 -3.01 -12.94 10.59
N GLU A 220 -2.24 -13.91 10.11
CA GLU A 220 -2.77 -15.08 9.40
C GLU A 220 -3.69 -15.93 10.30
N ILE A 221 -3.27 -16.16 11.55
CA ILE A 221 -4.08 -16.85 12.55
C ILE A 221 -5.39 -16.10 12.82
N TYR A 222 -5.28 -14.77 12.96
CA TYR A 222 -6.46 -13.94 13.19
C TYR A 222 -7.41 -13.93 11.98
N ASP A 223 -6.90 -13.92 10.75
CA ASP A 223 -7.74 -14.01 9.54
C ASP A 223 -8.55 -15.31 9.50
N ALA A 224 -7.91 -16.43 9.83
CA ALA A 224 -8.60 -17.71 9.92
C ALA A 224 -9.66 -17.72 11.06
N TYR A 225 -9.33 -17.15 12.22
CA TYR A 225 -10.25 -16.98 13.34
C TYR A 225 -11.44 -16.11 12.97
N ALA A 226 -11.19 -14.93 12.37
CA ALA A 226 -12.21 -13.98 11.99
C ALA A 226 -13.17 -14.56 10.94
N PHE A 227 -12.64 -15.31 9.98
CA PHE A 227 -13.45 -16.04 9.00
C PHE A 227 -14.35 -17.07 9.66
N LYS A 228 -13.79 -17.89 10.57
CA LYS A 228 -14.55 -18.93 11.30
C LYS A 228 -15.67 -18.35 12.16
N HIS A 229 -15.46 -17.18 12.74
CA HIS A 229 -16.41 -16.52 13.65
C HIS A 229 -17.27 -15.46 12.98
N ASN A 230 -17.19 -15.30 11.66
CA ASN A 230 -17.95 -14.30 10.88
C ASN A 230 -17.80 -12.87 11.43
N ILE A 231 -16.60 -12.48 11.86
CA ILE A 231 -16.34 -11.15 12.40
C ILE A 231 -16.52 -10.11 11.27
N PRO A 232 -17.24 -9.00 11.50
CA PRO A 232 -17.43 -7.96 10.50
C PRO A 232 -16.10 -7.37 10.02
N LEU A 233 -15.96 -7.11 8.72
CA LEU A 233 -14.71 -6.61 8.11
C LEU A 233 -14.14 -5.35 8.81
N LYS A 234 -15.04 -4.43 9.21
CA LYS A 234 -14.62 -3.21 9.91
C LYS A 234 -13.96 -3.49 11.27
N GLU A 235 -14.45 -4.47 12.01
CA GLU A 235 -13.86 -4.89 13.28
C GLU A 235 -12.53 -5.61 13.05
N GLN A 236 -12.45 -6.42 11.97
CA GLN A 236 -11.21 -7.08 11.58
C GLN A 236 -10.10 -6.06 11.27
N GLU A 237 -10.41 -4.98 10.52
CA GLU A 237 -9.45 -3.94 10.16
C GLU A 237 -8.84 -3.30 11.43
N ILE A 238 -9.69 -2.88 12.37
CA ILE A 238 -9.25 -2.25 13.62
C ILE A 238 -8.40 -3.20 14.47
N PHE A 239 -8.84 -4.46 14.61
CA PHE A 239 -8.12 -5.43 15.43
C PHE A 239 -6.76 -5.79 14.84
N LYS A 240 -6.68 -5.98 13.52
CA LYS A 240 -5.42 -6.27 12.81
C LYS A 240 -4.40 -5.15 12.95
N ASP A 241 -4.85 -3.90 12.87
CA ASP A 241 -4.01 -2.73 13.06
C ASP A 241 -3.30 -2.79 14.43
N ASN A 242 -4.08 -3.02 15.49
CA ASN A 242 -3.55 -3.15 16.84
C ASN A 242 -2.68 -4.41 17.03
N LEU A 243 -3.13 -5.56 16.49
CA LEU A 243 -2.43 -6.85 16.62
C LEU A 243 -1.04 -6.79 15.99
N ARG A 244 -0.92 -6.17 14.82
CA ARG A 244 0.37 -6.03 14.12
C ARG A 244 1.39 -5.30 14.96
N ILE A 245 0.98 -4.19 15.61
CA ILE A 245 1.86 -3.40 16.47
C ILE A 245 2.17 -4.18 17.75
N ALA A 246 1.14 -4.70 18.44
CA ALA A 246 1.30 -5.43 19.69
C ALA A 246 2.22 -6.66 19.54
N ALA A 247 2.06 -7.43 18.45
CA ALA A 247 2.91 -8.57 18.17
C ALA A 247 4.39 -8.20 17.96
N LYS A 248 4.68 -7.03 17.38
CA LYS A 248 6.07 -6.54 17.25
C LYS A 248 6.70 -6.18 18.57
N PHE A 249 5.92 -5.80 19.56
CA PHE A 249 6.39 -5.34 20.87
C PHE A 249 6.12 -6.34 22.01
N HIS A 250 5.72 -7.59 21.69
CA HIS A 250 5.32 -8.57 22.71
C HIS A 250 6.39 -8.79 23.79
N ASP A 251 7.66 -8.65 23.44
CA ASP A 251 8.81 -8.90 24.32
C ASP A 251 9.62 -7.63 24.69
N ILE A 252 9.16 -6.44 24.31
CA ILE A 252 9.89 -5.18 24.58
C ILE A 252 10.18 -4.98 26.06
N GLY A 253 9.35 -5.53 26.96
CA GLY A 253 9.52 -5.46 28.41
C GLY A 253 10.81 -6.12 28.93
N LYS A 254 11.43 -7.02 28.15
CA LYS A 254 12.73 -7.65 28.49
C LYS A 254 13.85 -6.61 28.70
N VAL A 255 13.74 -5.43 28.08
CA VAL A 255 14.70 -4.34 28.30
C VAL A 255 14.79 -3.93 29.77
N GLY A 256 13.70 -4.02 30.54
CA GLY A 256 13.64 -3.71 31.96
C GLY A 256 14.06 -4.87 32.90
N ILE A 257 14.30 -6.06 32.38
CA ILE A 257 14.65 -7.23 33.20
C ILE A 257 16.15 -7.26 33.49
N SER A 258 16.52 -7.58 34.73
CA SER A 258 17.92 -7.71 35.15
C SER A 258 18.65 -8.80 34.34
N ASP A 259 19.92 -8.54 33.99
CA ASP A 259 20.78 -9.52 33.30
C ASP A 259 20.97 -10.83 34.09
N LEU A 260 20.93 -10.74 35.43
CA LEU A 260 20.99 -11.90 36.30
C LEU A 260 19.82 -12.88 36.07
N ILE A 261 18.69 -12.36 35.63
CA ILE A 261 17.51 -13.13 35.31
C ILE A 261 17.51 -13.53 33.83
N LEU A 262 17.65 -12.54 32.96
CA LEU A 262 17.51 -12.71 31.50
C LEU A 262 18.58 -13.64 30.92
N LYS A 263 19.83 -13.57 31.42
CA LYS A 263 20.98 -14.34 30.93
C LYS A 263 21.34 -15.53 31.81
N LYS A 264 20.47 -15.89 32.77
CA LYS A 264 20.72 -17.03 33.68
C LYS A 264 20.85 -18.33 32.87
N PRO A 265 21.96 -19.06 32.97
CA PRO A 265 22.09 -20.38 32.36
C PRO A 265 21.32 -21.39 33.22
N GLY A 266 20.20 -21.87 32.71
CA GLY A 266 19.38 -22.92 33.37
C GLY A 266 18.04 -22.42 33.87
N ARG A 267 17.30 -23.33 34.57
CA ARG A 267 15.94 -23.04 35.10
C ARG A 267 16.02 -22.11 36.31
N PHE A 268 14.98 -21.34 36.52
CA PHE A 268 14.78 -20.64 37.78
C PHE A 268 14.50 -21.66 38.88
N THR A 269 15.07 -21.46 40.06
CA THR A 269 14.72 -22.21 41.24
C THR A 269 13.34 -21.77 41.71
N ASP A 270 12.49 -22.72 42.08
CA ASP A 270 11.25 -22.41 42.75
C ASP A 270 11.58 -21.61 44.03
N CYS A 271 10.91 -20.47 44.21
CA CYS A 271 11.03 -19.63 45.42
C CYS A 271 10.15 -20.22 46.51
#